data_d58f958026f95358f8e6a0611d48ed6f
#
_entry.id   d58f958026f95358f8e6a0611d48ed6f
#
_cell.length_a   1.000
_cell.length_b   1.000
_cell.length_c   1.000
_cell.angle_alpha   90.00
_cell.angle_beta   90.00
_cell.angle_gamma   90.00
#
_symmetry.space_group_name_H-M   'P 1'
#
loop_
_entity.id
_entity.type
_entity.pdbx_description
1 polymer ?
#
loop_
_entity_poly.entity_id
_entity_poly.type
_entity_poly.pdbx_seq_one_letter_code
_entity_poly.pdbx_strand_id
1 'polypeptide(L)'
;MLEEILQYNKEFVESKAYEKYAASKYPNKKLAILSCMDTRLTELLPAALGLKNGDAKIIKNAGGIIADPFGSVMRSLLIAVHTLGVEHILVIGHTDC
;
A
#
# COMPACT_ATOMS: atom_id res chain seq x y z
N MET A 1 9.75 -20.32 -11.27
CA MET A 1 8.99 -19.14 -10.78
C MET A 1 9.74 -18.39 -9.69
N LEU A 2 10.07 -19.05 -8.59
CA LEU A 2 10.80 -18.40 -7.50
C LEU A 2 12.19 -17.96 -7.92
N GLU A 3 12.88 -18.80 -8.67
CA GLU A 3 14.22 -18.49 -9.19
C GLU A 3 14.22 -17.25 -10.07
N GLU A 4 13.18 -17.06 -10.87
CA GLU A 4 13.03 -15.88 -11.73
C GLU A 4 12.87 -14.61 -10.89
N ILE A 5 12.10 -14.68 -9.83
CA ILE A 5 11.89 -13.55 -8.91
C ILE A 5 13.21 -13.18 -8.23
N LEU A 6 13.94 -14.18 -7.74
CA LEU A 6 15.22 -13.95 -7.05
C LEU A 6 16.26 -13.38 -8.00
N GLN A 7 16.33 -13.86 -9.23
CA GLN A 7 17.27 -13.37 -10.22
C GLN A 7 16.95 -11.93 -10.62
N TYR A 8 15.67 -11.62 -10.85
CA TYR A 8 15.25 -10.27 -11.16
C TYR A 8 15.59 -9.32 -10.02
N ASN A 9 15.33 -9.74 -8.78
CA ASN A 9 15.64 -8.93 -7.59
C ASN A 9 17.14 -8.65 -7.47
N LYS A 10 17.98 -9.64 -7.75
CA LYS A 10 19.44 -9.47 -7.73
C LYS A 10 19.87 -8.37 -8.71
N GLU A 11 19.38 -8.43 -9.93
CA GLU A 11 19.67 -7.42 -10.97
C GLU A 11 19.13 -6.04 -10.59
N PHE A 12 17.93 -5.99 -10.01
CA PHE A 12 17.32 -4.75 -9.53
C PHE A 12 18.18 -4.07 -8.46
N VAL A 13 18.69 -4.84 -7.51
CA VAL A 13 19.56 -4.32 -6.45
C VAL A 13 20.92 -3.90 -7.01
N GLU A 14 21.55 -4.73 -7.85
CA GLU A 14 22.86 -4.44 -8.44
C GLU A 14 22.84 -3.19 -9.32
N SER A 15 21.75 -2.97 -10.06
CA SER A 15 21.58 -1.80 -10.93
C SER A 15 21.15 -0.54 -10.18
N LYS A 16 20.87 -0.66 -8.88
CA LYS A 16 20.35 0.44 -8.03
C LYS A 16 19.03 1.02 -8.54
N ALA A 17 18.22 0.20 -9.22
CA ALA A 17 16.91 0.62 -9.73
C ALA A 17 15.96 1.03 -8.62
N TYR A 18 16.22 0.64 -7.37
CA TYR A 18 15.42 1.04 -6.22
C TYR A 18 15.52 2.54 -5.89
N GLU A 19 16.54 3.24 -6.36
CA GLU A 19 16.76 4.65 -6.01
C GLU A 19 15.59 5.55 -6.43
N LYS A 20 14.93 5.24 -7.54
CA LYS A 20 13.77 6.03 -8.00
C LYS A 20 12.51 5.85 -7.13
N TYR A 21 12.53 4.88 -6.22
CA TYR A 21 11.41 4.63 -5.31
C TYR A 21 11.66 5.19 -3.91
N ALA A 22 12.71 5.96 -3.72
CA ALA A 22 13.05 6.52 -2.43
C ALA A 22 11.91 7.40 -1.90
N ALA A 23 11.56 7.19 -0.64
CA ALA A 23 10.48 7.92 0.03
C ALA A 23 10.70 7.86 1.54
N SER A 24 10.03 8.75 2.28
CA SER A 24 10.06 8.69 3.74
C SER A 24 8.95 7.77 4.26
N LYS A 25 8.94 7.53 5.56
CA LYS A 25 7.86 6.79 6.22
C LYS A 25 6.56 7.59 6.33
N TYR A 26 6.62 8.90 6.12
CA TYR A 26 5.43 9.76 6.20
C TYR A 26 4.81 9.89 4.81
N PRO A 27 3.49 9.62 4.65
CA PRO A 27 2.85 9.70 3.34
C PRO A 27 2.77 11.15 2.85
N ASN A 28 3.26 11.38 1.63
CA ASN A 28 3.31 12.72 1.05
C ASN A 28 1.94 13.39 0.97
N LYS A 29 0.88 12.60 0.75
CA LYS A 29 -0.49 13.11 0.62
C LYS A 29 -1.31 12.98 1.90
N LYS A 30 -0.67 12.60 3.01
CA LYS A 30 -1.31 12.46 4.33
C LYS A 30 -2.55 11.55 4.27
N LEU A 31 -2.45 10.49 3.50
CA LEU A 31 -3.54 9.62 3.12
C LEU A 31 -3.25 8.17 3.53
N ALA A 32 -4.25 7.49 4.06
CA ALA A 32 -4.27 6.04 4.20
C ALA A 32 -5.43 5.47 3.40
N ILE A 33 -5.22 4.32 2.78
CA ILE A 33 -6.22 3.63 1.98
C ILE A 33 -6.38 2.22 2.53
N LEU A 34 -7.62 1.81 2.74
CA LEU A 34 -7.97 0.42 2.99
C LEU A 34 -8.63 -0.14 1.74
N SER A 35 -8.07 -1.19 1.19
CA SER A 35 -8.59 -1.84 -0.02
C SER A 35 -8.48 -3.35 0.04
N CYS A 36 -9.14 -4.03 -0.90
CA CYS A 36 -9.03 -5.47 -1.04
C CYS A 36 -7.64 -5.88 -1.53
N MET A 37 -7.22 -7.07 -1.12
CA MET A 37 -5.95 -7.67 -1.57
C MET A 37 -6.02 -8.27 -2.97
N ASP A 38 -7.12 -8.10 -3.69
CA ASP A 38 -7.32 -8.62 -5.04
C ASP A 38 -6.15 -8.25 -5.96
N THR A 39 -5.62 -9.25 -6.67
CA THR A 39 -4.45 -9.07 -7.54
C THR A 39 -4.69 -8.07 -8.68
N ARG A 40 -5.95 -7.90 -9.08
CA ARG A 40 -6.32 -6.93 -10.13
C ARG A 40 -6.12 -5.49 -9.70
N LEU A 41 -6.04 -5.22 -8.39
CA LEU A 41 -5.91 -3.87 -7.82
C LEU A 41 -4.46 -3.47 -7.52
N THR A 42 -3.51 -4.38 -7.61
CA THR A 42 -2.14 -4.14 -7.17
C THR A 42 -1.51 -2.92 -7.85
N GLU A 43 -1.64 -2.82 -9.16
CA GLU A 43 -1.15 -1.66 -9.91
C GLU A 43 -2.28 -0.69 -10.26
N LEU A 44 -3.47 -1.22 -10.53
CA LEU A 44 -4.61 -0.43 -10.98
C LEU A 44 -5.02 0.64 -9.96
N LEU A 45 -5.09 0.28 -8.68
CA LEU A 45 -5.61 1.21 -7.68
C LEU A 45 -4.74 2.47 -7.52
N PRO A 46 -3.44 2.37 -7.27
CA PRO A 46 -2.63 3.58 -7.20
C PRO A 46 -2.57 4.34 -8.52
N ALA A 47 -2.55 3.64 -9.66
CA ALA A 47 -2.56 4.31 -10.96
C ALA A 47 -3.85 5.09 -11.19
N ALA A 48 -5.00 4.52 -10.84
CA ALA A 48 -6.30 5.17 -10.99
C ALA A 48 -6.44 6.43 -10.13
N LEU A 49 -5.73 6.48 -8.99
CA LEU A 49 -5.77 7.60 -8.07
C LEU A 49 -4.60 8.59 -8.25
N GLY A 50 -3.74 8.32 -9.21
CA GLY A 50 -2.57 9.16 -9.46
C GLY A 50 -1.54 9.12 -8.34
N LEU A 51 -1.42 7.99 -7.65
CA LEU A 51 -0.51 7.84 -6.52
C LEU A 51 0.81 7.21 -6.94
N LYS A 52 1.88 7.72 -6.37
CA LYS A 52 3.24 7.20 -6.54
C LYS A 52 3.74 6.63 -5.22
N ASN A 53 4.85 5.91 -5.28
CA ASN A 53 5.50 5.41 -4.08
C ASN A 53 5.75 6.56 -3.09
N GLY A 54 5.37 6.36 -1.83
CA GLY A 54 5.52 7.37 -0.78
C GLY A 54 4.32 8.31 -0.60
N ASP A 55 3.32 8.27 -1.49
CA ASP A 55 2.19 9.20 -1.41
C ASP A 55 1.16 8.84 -0.34
N ALA A 56 0.93 7.56 -0.12
CA ALA A 56 -0.12 7.07 0.78
C ALA A 56 0.29 5.80 1.50
N LYS A 57 -0.30 5.56 2.67
CA LYS A 57 -0.26 4.25 3.33
C LYS A 57 -1.36 3.40 2.70
N ILE A 58 -1.02 2.22 2.19
CA ILE A 58 -2.00 1.31 1.59
C ILE A 58 -2.08 0.06 2.44
N ILE A 59 -3.25 -0.17 3.01
CA ILE A 59 -3.56 -1.33 3.86
C ILE A 59 -4.49 -2.22 3.06
N LYS A 60 -4.18 -3.52 2.98
CA LYS A 60 -4.96 -4.49 2.21
C LYS A 60 -5.32 -5.69 3.05
N ASN A 61 -6.55 -6.14 2.89
CA ASN A 61 -6.98 -7.42 3.42
C ASN A 61 -8.02 -8.04 2.49
N ALA A 62 -8.52 -9.22 2.84
CA ALA A 62 -9.59 -9.86 2.09
C ALA A 62 -10.87 -9.04 2.25
N GLY A 63 -11.32 -8.43 1.16
CA GLY A 63 -12.53 -7.63 1.11
C GLY A 63 -12.39 -6.15 1.41
N GLY A 64 -11.23 -5.69 1.88
CA GLY A 64 -11.03 -4.26 2.22
C GLY A 64 -11.95 -3.79 3.33
N ILE A 65 -12.08 -4.57 4.40
CA ILE A 65 -13.02 -4.29 5.50
C ILE A 65 -12.31 -4.35 6.85
N ILE A 66 -12.92 -3.71 7.87
CA ILE A 66 -12.52 -3.86 9.27
C ILE A 66 -13.43 -4.91 9.89
N ALA A 67 -12.94 -6.16 9.96
CA ALA A 67 -13.70 -7.27 10.51
C ALA A 67 -13.58 -7.37 12.04
N ASP A 68 -12.52 -6.80 12.61
CA ASP A 68 -12.25 -6.82 14.04
C ASP A 68 -11.78 -5.43 14.47
N PRO A 69 -12.51 -4.75 15.40
CA PRO A 69 -12.13 -3.41 15.83
C PRO A 69 -10.78 -3.35 16.56
N PHE A 70 -10.27 -4.49 17.01
CA PHE A 70 -8.98 -4.58 17.69
C PHE A 70 -7.94 -5.35 16.89
N GLY A 71 -8.19 -5.62 15.60
CA GLY A 71 -7.30 -6.37 14.72
C GLY A 71 -6.23 -5.51 14.08
N SER A 72 -5.44 -6.13 13.19
CA SER A 72 -4.27 -5.50 12.58
C SER A 72 -4.62 -4.33 11.66
N VAL A 73 -5.77 -4.37 10.98
CA VAL A 73 -6.21 -3.27 10.11
C VAL A 73 -6.46 -2.02 10.94
N MET A 74 -7.23 -2.16 12.03
CA MET A 74 -7.50 -1.03 12.92
C MET A 74 -6.23 -0.49 13.55
N ARG A 75 -5.34 -1.38 14.01
CA ARG A 75 -4.05 -0.99 14.56
C ARG A 75 -3.24 -0.18 13.54
N SER A 76 -3.20 -0.63 12.30
CA SER A 76 -2.47 0.06 11.24
C SER A 76 -3.05 1.45 10.96
N LEU A 77 -4.37 1.59 10.93
CA LEU A 77 -5.02 2.88 10.74
C LEU A 77 -4.75 3.83 11.90
N LEU A 78 -4.79 3.33 13.14
CA LEU A 78 -4.51 4.14 14.32
C LEU A 78 -3.07 4.65 14.33
N ILE A 79 -2.11 3.82 13.95
CA ILE A 79 -0.71 4.22 13.84
C ILE A 79 -0.54 5.26 12.72
N ALA A 80 -1.19 5.04 11.58
CA ALA A 80 -1.13 5.98 10.46
C ALA A 80 -1.61 7.38 10.86
N VAL A 81 -2.73 7.47 11.58
CA VAL A 81 -3.29 8.74 12.04
C VAL A 81 -2.45 9.37 13.15
N HIS A 82 -2.15 8.62 14.20
CA HIS A 82 -1.53 9.17 15.41
C HIS A 82 -0.01 9.34 15.32
N THR A 83 0.67 8.56 14.49
CA THR A 83 2.13 8.55 14.44
C THR A 83 2.68 9.01 13.10
N LEU A 84 2.00 8.75 12.01
CA LEU A 84 2.53 8.95 10.66
C LEU A 84 1.88 10.12 9.90
N GLY A 85 1.10 10.93 10.57
CA GLY A 85 0.61 12.19 10.03
C GLY A 85 -0.53 12.08 9.02
N VAL A 86 -1.24 10.95 8.98
CA VAL A 86 -2.39 10.76 8.09
C VAL A 86 -3.56 11.63 8.54
N GLU A 87 -4.16 12.35 7.60
CA GLU A 87 -5.31 13.22 7.84
C GLU A 87 -6.58 12.70 7.17
N HIS A 88 -6.45 11.87 6.14
CA HIS A 88 -7.60 11.32 5.39
C HIS A 88 -7.47 9.81 5.25
N ILE A 89 -8.60 9.11 5.39
CA ILE A 89 -8.71 7.67 5.18
C ILE A 89 -9.73 7.41 4.09
N LEU A 90 -9.33 6.66 3.06
CA LEU A 90 -10.23 6.18 2.02
C LEU A 90 -10.44 4.68 2.19
N VAL A 91 -11.68 4.25 2.16
CA VAL A 91 -12.04 2.83 2.14
C VAL A 91 -12.62 2.55 0.75
N ILE A 92 -11.91 1.73 -0.03
CA ILE A 92 -12.22 1.55 -1.44
C ILE A 92 -12.63 0.11 -1.71
N GLY A 93 -13.85 -0.07 -2.18
CA GLY A 93 -14.36 -1.35 -2.65
C GLY A 93 -14.14 -1.53 -4.14
N HIS A 94 -14.45 -2.72 -4.63
CA HIS A 94 -14.39 -3.04 -6.06
C HIS A 94 -15.44 -4.08 -6.42
N THR A 95 -15.71 -4.20 -7.73
CA THR A 95 -16.66 -5.19 -8.23
C THR A 95 -16.04 -6.59 -8.21
N ASP A 96 -16.89 -7.60 -8.13
CA ASP A 96 -16.47 -9.00 -8.15
C ASP A 96 -15.47 -9.34 -7.02
N CYS A 97 -15.79 -8.84 -5.86
CA CYS A 97 -14.97 -9.06 -4.67
C CYS A 97 -15.19 -10.44 -4.03
#